data_0544d68cd879cb4c0eeae1b8f046f814
#
_entry.id   0544d68cd879cb4c0eeae1b8f046f814
#
_cell.length_a   1.000
_cell.length_b   1.000
_cell.length_c   1.000
_cell.angle_alpha   90.00
_cell.angle_beta   90.00
_cell.angle_gamma   90.00
#
_symmetry.space_group_name_H-M   'P 1'
#
loop_
_entity.id
_entity.type
_entity.pdbx_description
1 polymer ?
#
loop_
_entity_poly.entity_id
_entity_poly.type
_entity_poly.pdbx_seq_one_letter_code
_entity_poly.pdbx_strand_id
1 'polypeptide(L)'
;MILIVELVTTGSELLLGQIVNTNAAYMAARLNDLGFDVVYQTTVGDNHDRMKAVLEHALSRADIVITSGGLGPTQGDITKEVSAEIFGRKLKLHPESKRRMDERFAARHVVWTENNLRQVTLPEGAEVFLNYNGIASGVVLENHGKFLINLPGPPSEMKDMFERSLKPFLQRKFGFKHVIESKVLNTCDIGESLLETKIKDLILAQKNPTLALLIRPEGVIIRITAKADNKEQAEKMIADMEVKIRQRVGEFIYAVDNRPIEEVTAKLLRDNCLTVACAESCTGGLLASRLTSVPGSSAYIHGSIVTYSNDIKTKFLGVDEHTLATKGAVSQEVAQQMAEGIIKAIGSNLGIGITGIAGPTGATATKQVGLVYIAISGKAGTVVTENIFSGDRKTVRYKATQKALEMLRQYIVNNFKRKD
;
A
#
# COMPACT_ATOMS: atom_id res chain seq x y z
N MET A 1 -10.47 23.08 19.05
CA MET A 1 -10.49 23.60 17.66
C MET A 1 -9.78 22.57 16.80
N ILE A 2 -10.39 22.13 15.71
CA ILE A 2 -9.75 21.18 14.77
C ILE A 2 -8.84 22.04 13.91
N LEU A 3 -7.54 21.71 13.89
CA LEU A 3 -6.55 22.40 13.06
C LEU A 3 -6.59 21.85 11.63
N ILE A 4 -6.82 22.73 10.67
CA ILE A 4 -6.84 22.39 9.24
C ILE A 4 -5.41 22.43 8.69
N VAL A 5 -5.01 21.35 8.03
CA VAL A 5 -3.72 21.23 7.37
C VAL A 5 -3.89 21.19 5.85
N GLU A 6 -3.08 21.95 5.14
CA GLU A 6 -2.92 21.81 3.69
C GLU A 6 -1.50 21.35 3.35
N LEU A 7 -1.39 20.35 2.49
CA LEU A 7 -0.13 19.89 1.92
C LEU A 7 0.07 20.56 0.54
N VAL A 8 1.22 21.18 0.34
CA VAL A 8 1.61 21.77 -0.95
C VAL A 8 2.89 21.12 -1.43
N THR A 9 2.82 20.34 -2.50
CA THR A 9 4.00 19.73 -3.11
C THR A 9 4.48 20.54 -4.29
N THR A 10 5.79 20.71 -4.39
CA THR A 10 6.42 21.54 -5.43
C THR A 10 7.30 20.69 -6.34
N GLY A 11 7.20 20.92 -7.62
CA GLY A 11 7.98 20.23 -8.65
C GLY A 11 7.20 20.11 -9.96
N SER A 12 7.82 20.52 -11.04
CA SER A 12 7.23 20.44 -12.38
C SER A 12 7.05 19.01 -12.85
N GLU A 13 7.89 18.06 -12.39
CA GLU A 13 7.80 16.64 -12.69
C GLU A 13 6.52 15.98 -12.12
N LEU A 14 6.01 16.51 -10.99
CA LEU A 14 4.72 16.07 -10.42
C LEU A 14 3.55 16.48 -11.31
N LEU A 15 3.55 17.74 -11.81
CA LEU A 15 2.52 18.24 -12.70
C LEU A 15 2.51 17.54 -14.05
N LEU A 16 3.69 17.14 -14.55
CA LEU A 16 3.85 16.41 -15.80
C LEU A 16 3.53 14.91 -15.66
N GLY A 17 3.22 14.44 -14.46
CA GLY A 17 2.93 13.02 -14.22
C GLY A 17 4.13 12.09 -14.39
N GLN A 18 5.36 12.61 -14.35
CA GLN A 18 6.59 11.82 -14.49
C GLN A 18 6.87 10.97 -13.26
N ILE A 19 6.43 11.43 -12.09
CA ILE A 19 6.54 10.70 -10.82
C ILE A 19 5.23 10.74 -10.06
N VAL A 20 5.01 9.74 -9.20
CA VAL A 20 3.87 9.70 -8.28
C VAL A 20 4.18 10.47 -7.01
N ASN A 21 3.25 11.28 -6.54
CA ASN A 21 3.38 12.08 -5.31
C ASN A 21 3.30 11.20 -4.05
N THR A 22 4.35 10.48 -3.76
CA THR A 22 4.44 9.62 -2.57
C THR A 22 4.65 10.40 -1.28
N ASN A 23 5.19 11.62 -1.35
CA ASN A 23 5.40 12.48 -0.20
C ASN A 23 4.08 12.96 0.40
N ALA A 24 3.15 13.44 -0.44
CA ALA A 24 1.82 13.86 0.03
C ALA A 24 1.07 12.70 0.68
N ALA A 25 1.10 11.51 0.08
CA ALA A 25 0.47 10.32 0.65
C ALA A 25 1.06 9.95 2.02
N TYR A 26 2.39 9.98 2.15
CA TYR A 26 3.07 9.70 3.43
C TYR A 26 2.72 10.73 4.50
N MET A 27 2.87 12.03 4.19
CA MET A 27 2.58 13.10 5.14
C MET A 27 1.13 13.09 5.59
N ALA A 28 0.18 12.92 4.65
CA ALA A 28 -1.24 12.84 4.99
C ALA A 28 -1.54 11.69 5.96
N ALA A 29 -1.00 10.50 5.72
CA ALA A 29 -1.17 9.36 6.61
C ALA A 29 -0.62 9.67 8.02
N ARG A 30 0.62 10.20 8.10
CA ARG A 30 1.26 10.51 9.38
C ARG A 30 0.61 11.66 10.14
N LEU A 31 0.13 12.68 9.45
CA LEU A 31 -0.60 13.79 10.07
C LEU A 31 -1.95 13.34 10.62
N ASN A 32 -2.66 12.47 9.88
CA ASN A 32 -3.88 11.84 10.37
C ASN A 32 -3.62 10.98 11.61
N ASP A 33 -2.52 10.18 11.64
CA ASP A 33 -2.12 9.41 12.82
C ASP A 33 -1.86 10.33 14.04
N LEU A 34 -1.44 11.57 13.79
CA LEU A 34 -1.22 12.60 14.81
C LEU A 34 -2.48 13.41 15.16
N GLY A 35 -3.61 13.16 14.52
CA GLY A 35 -4.87 13.84 14.83
C GLY A 35 -5.10 15.16 14.10
N PHE A 36 -4.32 15.45 13.06
CA PHE A 36 -4.54 16.62 12.21
C PHE A 36 -5.45 16.28 11.04
N ASP A 37 -6.35 17.20 10.70
CA ASP A 37 -7.20 17.10 9.51
C ASP A 37 -6.46 17.65 8.29
N VAL A 38 -5.96 16.75 7.42
CA VAL A 38 -5.45 17.11 6.10
C VAL A 38 -6.64 17.28 5.15
N VAL A 39 -7.05 18.53 4.95
CA VAL A 39 -8.26 18.86 4.16
C VAL A 39 -7.92 19.11 2.69
N TYR A 40 -6.74 19.65 2.41
CA TYR A 40 -6.34 20.02 1.06
C TYR A 40 -4.96 19.48 0.70
N GLN A 41 -4.81 19.09 -0.56
CA GLN A 41 -3.54 18.73 -1.18
C GLN A 41 -3.41 19.45 -2.51
N THR A 42 -2.40 20.29 -2.64
CA THR A 42 -2.14 21.10 -3.83
C THR A 42 -0.77 20.78 -4.40
N THR A 43 -0.63 20.76 -5.72
CA THR A 43 0.67 20.62 -6.39
C THR A 43 0.90 21.87 -7.26
N VAL A 44 2.11 22.44 -7.18
CA VAL A 44 2.51 23.60 -7.95
C VAL A 44 3.89 23.39 -8.58
N GLY A 45 4.09 23.93 -9.79
CA GLY A 45 5.39 23.89 -10.46
C GLY A 45 6.31 25.01 -9.99
N ASP A 46 7.55 24.98 -10.47
CA ASP A 46 8.67 25.82 -10.06
C ASP A 46 8.59 27.24 -10.71
N ASN A 47 7.51 27.96 -10.43
CA ASN A 47 7.29 29.32 -10.86
C ASN A 47 6.92 30.21 -9.68
N HIS A 48 7.64 31.31 -9.51
CA HIS A 48 7.53 32.19 -8.36
C HIS A 48 6.10 32.70 -8.10
N ASP A 49 5.47 33.33 -9.09
CA ASP A 49 4.17 33.97 -8.90
C ASP A 49 3.05 32.97 -8.64
N ARG A 50 3.10 31.80 -9.33
CA ARG A 50 2.15 30.71 -9.10
C ARG A 50 2.32 30.10 -7.73
N MET A 51 3.57 29.88 -7.29
CA MET A 51 3.86 29.32 -5.97
C MET A 51 3.41 30.28 -4.86
N LYS A 52 3.69 31.58 -5.01
CA LYS A 52 3.24 32.62 -4.08
C LYS A 52 1.72 32.63 -3.95
N ALA A 53 1.00 32.70 -5.06
CA ALA A 53 -0.46 32.69 -5.07
C ALA A 53 -1.04 31.43 -4.42
N VAL A 54 -0.46 30.24 -4.68
CA VAL A 54 -0.88 28.97 -4.07
C VAL A 54 -0.64 28.99 -2.56
N LEU A 55 0.52 29.43 -2.10
CA LEU A 55 0.84 29.45 -0.66
C LEU A 55 0.01 30.48 0.09
N GLU A 56 -0.22 31.67 -0.46
CA GLU A 56 -1.12 32.68 0.12
C GLU A 56 -2.55 32.16 0.23
N HIS A 57 -3.04 31.50 -0.82
CA HIS A 57 -4.37 30.89 -0.81
C HIS A 57 -4.46 29.75 0.22
N ALA A 58 -3.46 28.89 0.29
CA ALA A 58 -3.40 27.82 1.29
C ALA A 58 -3.42 28.39 2.73
N LEU A 59 -2.63 29.42 3.02
CA LEU A 59 -2.60 30.10 4.32
C LEU A 59 -3.91 30.81 4.68
N SER A 60 -4.72 31.21 3.69
CA SER A 60 -6.02 31.81 3.93
C SER A 60 -7.05 30.82 4.51
N ARG A 61 -6.95 29.53 4.14
CA ARG A 61 -7.94 28.49 4.47
C ARG A 61 -7.45 27.39 5.42
N ALA A 62 -6.12 27.27 5.62
CA ALA A 62 -5.53 26.30 6.52
C ALA A 62 -4.79 27.00 7.68
N ASP A 63 -4.69 26.31 8.82
CA ASP A 63 -3.92 26.79 9.97
C ASP A 63 -2.44 26.42 9.83
N ILE A 64 -2.17 25.29 9.19
CA ILE A 64 -0.83 24.78 8.94
C ILE A 64 -0.71 24.41 7.45
N VAL A 65 0.23 25.03 6.78
CA VAL A 65 0.61 24.69 5.40
C VAL A 65 1.97 24.00 5.44
N ILE A 66 2.05 22.79 4.91
CA ILE A 66 3.31 22.02 4.87
C ILE A 66 3.69 21.84 3.40
N THR A 67 4.85 22.35 3.01
CA THR A 67 5.38 22.15 1.65
C THR A 67 6.37 20.99 1.61
N SER A 68 6.49 20.33 0.46
CA SER A 68 7.55 19.36 0.19
C SER A 68 8.12 19.60 -1.21
N GLY A 69 9.41 19.91 -1.27
CA GLY A 69 10.16 20.23 -2.48
C GLY A 69 10.63 21.68 -2.56
N GLY A 70 11.44 22.00 -3.58
CA GLY A 70 11.93 23.35 -3.86
C GLY A 70 12.91 23.94 -2.84
N LEU A 71 13.66 23.11 -2.11
CA LEU A 71 14.70 23.51 -1.14
C LEU A 71 16.13 23.21 -1.63
N GLY A 72 16.28 22.72 -2.83
CA GLY A 72 17.56 22.35 -3.42
C GLY A 72 18.42 23.55 -3.83
N PRO A 73 19.53 23.28 -4.56
CA PRO A 73 20.46 24.33 -4.96
C PRO A 73 20.17 24.96 -6.33
N THR A 74 19.17 24.46 -7.05
CA THR A 74 18.88 24.89 -8.43
C THR A 74 18.05 26.18 -8.48
N GLN A 75 17.95 26.79 -9.66
CA GLN A 75 17.14 28.01 -9.84
C GLN A 75 15.63 27.75 -9.67
N GLY A 76 15.17 26.52 -9.90
CA GLY A 76 13.78 26.13 -9.67
C GLY A 76 13.42 25.91 -8.19
N ASP A 77 14.44 25.77 -7.33
CA ASP A 77 14.24 25.58 -5.88
C ASP A 77 13.98 26.93 -5.20
N ILE A 78 12.73 27.37 -5.21
CA ILE A 78 12.31 28.70 -4.75
C ILE A 78 11.33 28.70 -3.59
N THR A 79 10.95 27.53 -3.08
CA THR A 79 9.91 27.41 -2.03
C THR A 79 10.25 28.24 -0.80
N LYS A 80 11.46 28.20 -0.35
CA LYS A 80 11.93 28.89 0.84
C LYS A 80 11.99 30.41 0.63
N GLU A 81 12.41 30.86 -0.55
CA GLU A 81 12.46 32.26 -0.95
C GLU A 81 11.05 32.86 -0.96
N VAL A 82 10.10 32.17 -1.61
CA VAL A 82 8.69 32.58 -1.65
C VAL A 82 8.06 32.56 -0.25
N SER A 83 8.37 31.56 0.55
CA SER A 83 7.90 31.50 1.94
C SER A 83 8.43 32.68 2.78
N ALA A 84 9.69 33.04 2.62
CA ALA A 84 10.30 34.19 3.29
C ALA A 84 9.64 35.52 2.87
N GLU A 85 9.35 35.68 1.57
CA GLU A 85 8.66 36.85 1.04
C GLU A 85 7.26 36.98 1.64
N ILE A 86 6.44 35.93 1.64
CA ILE A 86 5.08 35.97 2.20
C ILE A 86 5.09 36.38 3.67
N PHE A 87 6.10 35.92 4.43
CA PHE A 87 6.23 36.23 5.87
C PHE A 87 7.04 37.51 6.14
N GLY A 88 7.49 38.25 5.12
CA GLY A 88 8.29 39.47 5.26
C GLY A 88 9.64 39.21 5.94
N ARG A 89 10.26 38.06 5.73
CA ARG A 89 11.52 37.68 6.34
C ARG A 89 12.68 37.80 5.37
N LYS A 90 13.82 38.30 5.87
CA LYS A 90 15.07 38.32 5.09
C LYS A 90 15.71 36.91 5.14
N LEU A 91 16.38 36.56 4.05
CA LEU A 91 17.18 35.34 4.00
C LEU A 91 18.59 35.61 4.56
N LYS A 92 19.03 34.75 5.49
CA LYS A 92 20.37 34.81 6.10
C LYS A 92 21.01 33.43 6.10
N LEU A 93 22.35 33.42 5.95
CA LEU A 93 23.12 32.19 6.10
C LEU A 93 22.95 31.63 7.52
N HIS A 94 22.51 30.36 7.61
CA HIS A 94 22.32 29.69 8.89
C HIS A 94 23.63 28.95 9.29
N PRO A 95 24.32 29.36 10.37
CA PRO A 95 25.65 28.87 10.69
C PRO A 95 25.73 27.36 10.87
N GLU A 96 24.79 26.78 11.60
CA GLU A 96 24.79 25.33 11.90
C GLU A 96 24.49 24.49 10.62
N SER A 97 23.57 24.93 9.77
CA SER A 97 23.30 24.27 8.49
C SER A 97 24.53 24.35 7.56
N LYS A 98 25.22 25.49 7.57
CA LYS A 98 26.47 25.67 6.79
C LYS A 98 27.58 24.76 7.28
N ARG A 99 27.81 24.70 8.60
CA ARG A 99 28.80 23.81 9.20
C ARG A 99 28.55 22.35 8.79
N ARG A 100 27.32 21.89 8.89
CA ARG A 100 26.93 20.52 8.51
C ARG A 100 27.10 20.28 7.00
N MET A 101 26.80 21.27 6.18
CA MET A 101 27.05 21.20 4.74
C MET A 101 28.54 20.98 4.47
N ASP A 102 29.41 21.80 5.10
CA ASP A 102 30.86 21.69 4.92
C ASP A 102 31.40 20.32 5.34
N GLU A 103 31.00 19.82 6.51
CA GLU A 103 31.35 18.51 7.01
C GLU A 103 30.93 17.39 6.05
N ARG A 104 29.72 17.48 5.49
CA ARG A 104 29.18 16.47 4.58
C ARG A 104 29.91 16.44 3.24
N PHE A 105 30.27 17.59 2.69
CA PHE A 105 31.05 17.70 1.47
C PHE A 105 32.48 17.21 1.68
N ALA A 106 33.10 17.60 2.80
CA ALA A 106 34.41 17.13 3.17
C ALA A 106 34.48 15.60 3.32
N ALA A 107 33.53 15.00 4.00
CA ALA A 107 33.41 13.54 4.18
C ALA A 107 33.25 12.77 2.85
N ARG A 108 32.76 13.42 1.81
CA ARG A 108 32.60 12.84 0.48
C ARG A 108 33.70 13.18 -0.49
N HIS A 109 34.70 13.96 -0.06
CA HIS A 109 35.77 14.49 -0.91
C HIS A 109 35.27 15.25 -2.14
N VAL A 110 34.14 15.97 -2.01
CA VAL A 110 33.52 16.77 -3.06
C VAL A 110 33.57 18.24 -2.67
N VAL A 111 33.89 19.09 -3.62
CA VAL A 111 33.82 20.56 -3.43
C VAL A 111 32.40 21.04 -3.67
N TRP A 112 31.84 21.78 -2.72
CA TRP A 112 30.55 22.43 -2.92
C TRP A 112 30.69 23.68 -3.80
N THR A 113 29.63 24.03 -4.50
CA THR A 113 29.53 25.22 -5.37
C THR A 113 28.72 26.31 -4.69
N GLU A 114 28.87 27.54 -5.13
CA GLU A 114 28.16 28.70 -4.56
C GLU A 114 26.63 28.49 -4.51
N ASN A 115 26.07 27.77 -5.46
CA ASN A 115 24.63 27.43 -5.48
C ASN A 115 24.20 26.64 -4.23
N ASN A 116 25.10 25.86 -3.63
CA ASN A 116 24.77 25.11 -2.41
C ASN A 116 24.52 26.00 -1.21
N LEU A 117 25.02 27.24 -1.21
CA LEU A 117 24.72 28.21 -0.14
C LEU A 117 23.23 28.51 -0.03
N ARG A 118 22.47 28.41 -1.14
CA ARG A 118 21.01 28.55 -1.11
C ARG A 118 20.36 27.56 -0.14
N GLN A 119 20.85 26.33 -0.07
CA GLN A 119 20.28 25.27 0.77
C GLN A 119 20.41 25.54 2.29
N VAL A 120 21.37 26.40 2.66
CA VAL A 120 21.69 26.77 4.04
C VAL A 120 21.46 28.25 4.36
N THR A 121 20.92 29.01 3.39
CA THR A 121 20.46 30.39 3.56
C THR A 121 18.96 30.32 3.86
N LEU A 122 18.56 30.68 5.08
CA LEU A 122 17.24 30.42 5.64
C LEU A 122 16.54 31.74 6.04
N PRO A 123 15.19 31.75 6.14
CA PRO A 123 14.44 32.93 6.61
C PRO A 123 14.83 33.28 8.06
N GLU A 124 15.09 34.55 8.31
CA GLU A 124 15.46 35.06 9.62
C GLU A 124 14.35 34.83 10.65
N GLY A 125 14.70 34.27 11.81
CA GLY A 125 13.76 33.97 12.89
C GLY A 125 12.88 32.74 12.66
N ALA A 126 13.14 31.93 11.61
CA ALA A 126 12.49 30.65 11.44
C ALA A 126 13.03 29.60 12.45
N GLU A 127 12.17 28.68 12.90
CA GLU A 127 12.64 27.47 13.55
C GLU A 127 13.19 26.52 12.47
N VAL A 128 14.40 25.98 12.67
CA VAL A 128 15.13 25.25 11.64
C VAL A 128 15.12 23.76 11.93
N PHE A 129 14.75 22.95 10.95
CA PHE A 129 14.86 21.51 10.96
C PHE A 129 16.12 21.08 10.20
N LEU A 130 17.14 20.64 10.93
CA LEU A 130 18.39 20.19 10.35
C LEU A 130 18.17 18.90 9.54
N ASN A 131 18.78 18.85 8.36
CA ASN A 131 18.70 17.67 7.50
C ASN A 131 19.84 16.67 7.81
N TYR A 132 19.47 15.48 8.26
CA TYR A 132 20.44 14.42 8.59
C TYR A 132 20.73 13.50 7.41
N ASN A 133 19.84 13.45 6.41
CA ASN A 133 19.99 12.63 5.21
C ASN A 133 20.42 13.43 3.98
N GLY A 134 20.34 14.75 4.04
CA GLY A 134 20.67 15.67 2.94
C GLY A 134 21.38 16.93 3.44
N ILE A 135 21.23 18.02 2.67
CA ILE A 135 21.85 19.32 2.98
C ILE A 135 20.77 20.35 3.28
N ALA A 136 19.73 20.40 2.46
CA ALA A 136 18.68 21.41 2.55
C ALA A 136 17.91 21.28 3.87
N SER A 137 18.05 22.27 4.74
CA SER A 137 17.32 22.33 6.01
C SER A 137 15.87 22.72 5.78
N GLY A 138 14.96 22.10 6.53
CA GLY A 138 13.57 22.52 6.61
C GLY A 138 13.42 23.75 7.53
N VAL A 139 12.32 24.48 7.37
CA VAL A 139 12.03 25.67 8.17
C VAL A 139 10.56 25.74 8.58
N VAL A 140 10.31 26.34 9.72
CA VAL A 140 8.98 26.70 10.20
C VAL A 140 8.89 28.23 10.29
N LEU A 141 7.93 28.78 9.60
CA LEU A 141 7.55 30.18 9.70
C LEU A 141 6.20 30.29 10.40
N GLU A 142 6.10 31.20 11.36
CA GLU A 142 4.86 31.48 12.09
C GLU A 142 4.52 32.96 12.00
N ASN A 143 3.27 33.27 11.73
CA ASN A 143 2.73 34.61 11.81
C ASN A 143 1.22 34.56 12.11
N HIS A 144 0.77 35.29 13.13
CA HIS A 144 -0.64 35.38 13.54
C HIS A 144 -1.35 34.03 13.69
N GLY A 145 -0.64 33.00 14.22
CA GLY A 145 -1.20 31.65 14.44
C GLY A 145 -1.29 30.79 13.18
N LYS A 146 -0.79 31.27 12.03
CA LYS A 146 -0.64 30.48 10.80
C LYS A 146 0.79 30.00 10.65
N PHE A 147 0.94 28.75 10.23
CA PHE A 147 2.22 28.08 10.10
C PHE A 147 2.49 27.71 8.63
N LEU A 148 3.68 28.05 8.15
CA LEU A 148 4.20 27.56 6.88
C LEU A 148 5.48 26.77 7.14
N ILE A 149 5.47 25.49 6.81
CA ILE A 149 6.54 24.55 7.11
C ILE A 149 7.09 24.00 5.80
N ASN A 150 8.38 24.21 5.55
CA ASN A 150 9.02 23.72 4.34
C ASN A 150 9.84 22.45 4.63
N LEU A 151 9.58 21.38 3.88
CA LEU A 151 10.30 20.11 3.93
C LEU A 151 10.99 19.80 2.59
N PRO A 152 12.08 19.02 2.57
CA PRO A 152 12.77 18.65 1.34
C PRO A 152 11.91 17.79 0.40
N GLY A 153 12.30 17.76 -0.89
CA GLY A 153 11.64 16.96 -1.93
C GLY A 153 11.99 15.48 -1.92
N PRO A 154 13.28 15.08 -1.79
CA PRO A 154 13.64 13.67 -1.82
C PRO A 154 12.93 12.88 -0.71
N PRO A 155 12.23 11.75 -1.04
CA PRO A 155 11.38 11.05 -0.07
C PRO A 155 12.12 10.58 1.20
N SER A 156 13.37 10.15 1.09
CA SER A 156 14.17 9.72 2.24
C SER A 156 14.50 10.86 3.20
N GLU A 157 14.78 12.06 2.66
CA GLU A 157 15.07 13.25 3.44
C GLU A 157 13.80 13.78 4.11
N MET A 158 12.71 13.87 3.35
CA MET A 158 11.42 14.33 3.83
C MET A 158 10.89 13.45 4.98
N LYS A 159 10.93 12.11 4.81
CA LYS A 159 10.45 11.17 5.83
C LYS A 159 11.27 11.25 7.12
N ASP A 160 12.61 11.29 7.01
CA ASP A 160 13.48 11.44 8.18
C ASP A 160 13.22 12.75 8.91
N MET A 161 13.11 13.87 8.18
CA MET A 161 12.83 15.18 8.76
C MET A 161 11.43 15.27 9.37
N PHE A 162 10.45 14.60 8.77
CA PHE A 162 9.11 14.47 9.33
C PHE A 162 9.15 13.80 10.71
N GLU A 163 9.76 12.61 10.80
CA GLU A 163 9.77 11.84 12.05
C GLU A 163 10.65 12.48 13.13
N ARG A 164 11.84 12.99 12.77
CA ARG A 164 12.79 13.54 13.74
C ARG A 164 12.48 14.97 14.19
N SER A 165 11.89 15.78 13.31
CA SER A 165 11.77 17.22 13.57
C SER A 165 10.33 17.70 13.53
N LEU A 166 9.59 17.46 12.44
CA LEU A 166 8.23 17.98 12.29
C LEU A 166 7.27 17.36 13.30
N LYS A 167 7.26 16.06 13.44
CA LYS A 167 6.39 15.35 14.39
C LYS A 167 6.60 15.83 15.84
N PRO A 168 7.82 15.88 16.39
CA PRO A 168 8.06 16.45 17.72
C PRO A 168 7.68 17.94 17.82
N PHE A 169 7.91 18.74 16.77
CA PHE A 169 7.48 20.13 16.72
C PHE A 169 5.97 20.26 16.85
N LEU A 170 5.20 19.53 16.04
CA LEU A 170 3.75 19.53 16.07
C LEU A 170 3.22 19.09 17.45
N GLN A 171 3.83 18.06 18.04
CA GLN A 171 3.49 17.57 19.38
C GLN A 171 3.72 18.63 20.43
N ARG A 172 4.87 19.30 20.40
CA ARG A 172 5.22 20.36 21.37
C ARG A 172 4.32 21.60 21.22
N LYS A 173 4.07 22.01 19.96
CA LYS A 173 3.37 23.28 19.67
C LYS A 173 1.86 23.19 19.88
N PHE A 174 1.23 22.08 19.51
CA PHE A 174 -0.22 21.94 19.48
C PHE A 174 -0.77 21.03 20.58
N GLY A 175 0.07 20.22 21.19
CA GLY A 175 -0.28 19.33 22.28
C GLY A 175 -1.39 18.33 21.88
N PHE A 176 -1.07 17.05 21.74
CA PHE A 176 -2.12 16.08 21.43
C PHE A 176 -2.89 15.72 22.68
N LYS A 177 -4.16 16.10 22.71
CA LYS A 177 -5.11 15.63 23.73
C LYS A 177 -5.70 14.26 23.38
N HIS A 178 -5.47 13.79 22.14
CA HIS A 178 -6.12 12.57 21.65
C HIS A 178 -5.13 11.69 20.87
N VAL A 179 -5.33 10.41 20.97
CA VAL A 179 -4.66 9.38 20.16
C VAL A 179 -5.63 8.93 19.08
N ILE A 180 -5.14 8.78 17.86
CA ILE A 180 -5.88 8.15 16.77
C ILE A 180 -5.25 6.79 16.50
N GLU A 181 -6.06 5.74 16.62
CA GLU A 181 -5.67 4.38 16.28
C GLU A 181 -6.56 3.86 15.15
N SER A 182 -5.97 3.04 14.29
CA SER A 182 -6.70 2.42 13.19
C SER A 182 -6.40 0.94 13.12
N LYS A 183 -7.41 0.16 12.74
CA LYS A 183 -7.30 -1.27 12.47
C LYS A 183 -7.88 -1.58 11.10
N VAL A 184 -7.19 -2.40 10.34
CA VAL A 184 -7.61 -2.81 9.00
C VAL A 184 -8.08 -4.27 9.03
N LEU A 185 -9.29 -4.53 8.52
CA LEU A 185 -9.80 -5.87 8.31
C LEU A 185 -9.74 -6.17 6.81
N ASN A 186 -8.95 -7.17 6.44
CA ASN A 186 -8.80 -7.58 5.04
C ASN A 186 -9.88 -8.60 4.71
N THR A 187 -10.65 -8.36 3.63
CA THR A 187 -11.71 -9.26 3.18
C THR A 187 -11.36 -9.93 1.86
N CYS A 188 -11.92 -11.11 1.63
CA CYS A 188 -11.90 -11.85 0.37
C CYS A 188 -13.29 -12.38 0.03
N ASP A 189 -13.50 -12.77 -1.22
CA ASP A 189 -14.76 -13.36 -1.72
C ASP A 189 -16.01 -12.47 -1.55
N ILE A 190 -15.84 -11.15 -1.36
CA ILE A 190 -16.91 -10.18 -1.26
C ILE A 190 -16.59 -8.91 -2.03
N GLY A 191 -17.54 -8.45 -2.85
CA GLY A 191 -17.43 -7.17 -3.55
C GLY A 191 -17.83 -6.00 -2.66
N GLU A 192 -17.36 -4.79 -2.99
CA GLU A 192 -17.58 -3.57 -2.22
C GLU A 192 -19.07 -3.30 -1.96
N SER A 193 -19.92 -3.37 -2.98
CA SER A 193 -21.35 -3.09 -2.87
C SER A 193 -22.06 -4.04 -1.91
N LEU A 194 -21.74 -5.34 -1.94
CA LEU A 194 -22.31 -6.32 -1.02
C LEU A 194 -21.78 -6.12 0.40
N LEU A 195 -20.49 -5.83 0.53
CA LEU A 195 -19.87 -5.54 1.82
C LEU A 195 -20.52 -4.31 2.47
N GLU A 196 -20.65 -3.21 1.73
CA GLU A 196 -21.32 -2.00 2.19
C GLU A 196 -22.75 -2.29 2.63
N THR A 197 -23.50 -3.04 1.82
CA THR A 197 -24.89 -3.41 2.15
C THR A 197 -24.99 -4.16 3.47
N LYS A 198 -24.07 -5.10 3.71
CA LYS A 198 -24.08 -5.92 4.94
C LYS A 198 -23.73 -5.14 6.22
N ILE A 199 -22.97 -4.05 6.11
CA ILE A 199 -22.56 -3.20 7.26
C ILE A 199 -23.13 -1.77 7.19
N LYS A 200 -24.11 -1.52 6.33
CA LYS A 200 -24.70 -0.21 6.07
C LYS A 200 -25.19 0.49 7.34
N ASP A 201 -25.82 -0.25 8.24
CA ASP A 201 -26.29 0.26 9.52
C ASP A 201 -25.15 0.82 10.39
N LEU A 202 -23.99 0.15 10.38
CA LEU A 202 -22.80 0.60 11.11
C LEU A 202 -22.19 1.83 10.45
N ILE A 203 -22.16 1.91 9.12
CA ILE A 203 -21.64 3.05 8.37
C ILE A 203 -22.53 4.30 8.61
N LEU A 204 -23.84 4.15 8.56
CA LEU A 204 -24.76 5.28 8.76
C LEU A 204 -24.80 5.77 10.22
N ALA A 205 -24.63 4.89 11.18
CA ALA A 205 -24.63 5.23 12.61
C ALA A 205 -23.27 5.70 13.15
N GLN A 206 -22.21 5.64 12.34
CA GLN A 206 -20.86 5.93 12.81
C GLN A 206 -20.68 7.40 13.22
N LYS A 207 -19.97 7.60 14.31
CA LYS A 207 -19.44 8.90 14.77
C LYS A 207 -17.97 8.77 15.14
N ASN A 208 -17.70 7.88 16.07
CA ASN A 208 -16.38 7.48 16.53
C ASN A 208 -16.53 6.10 17.21
N PRO A 209 -15.89 5.04 16.73
CA PRO A 209 -14.97 5.01 15.58
C PRO A 209 -15.67 5.21 14.23
N THR A 210 -14.88 5.63 13.22
CA THR A 210 -15.32 5.74 11.82
C THR A 210 -14.92 4.49 11.03
N LEU A 211 -15.71 4.21 9.97
CA LEU A 211 -15.49 3.10 9.04
C LEU A 211 -15.22 3.62 7.64
N ALA A 212 -14.23 3.06 6.97
CA ALA A 212 -13.97 3.32 5.56
C ALA A 212 -13.78 2.01 4.81
N LEU A 213 -14.48 1.86 3.68
CA LEU A 213 -14.25 0.79 2.71
C LEU A 213 -13.22 1.28 1.68
N LEU A 214 -12.18 0.51 1.44
CA LEU A 214 -11.12 0.87 0.51
C LEU A 214 -10.86 -0.30 -0.44
N ILE A 215 -10.92 -0.03 -1.73
CA ILE A 215 -10.63 -1.03 -2.77
C ILE A 215 -9.12 -1.13 -2.93
N ARG A 216 -8.60 -2.36 -2.92
CA ARG A 216 -7.21 -2.70 -3.22
C ARG A 216 -7.15 -3.78 -4.31
N PRO A 217 -6.01 -3.97 -4.96
CA PRO A 217 -5.86 -5.07 -5.92
C PRO A 217 -6.16 -6.45 -5.32
N GLU A 218 -5.95 -6.61 -4.00
CA GLU A 218 -6.15 -7.84 -3.24
C GLU A 218 -7.61 -8.07 -2.83
N GLY A 219 -8.45 -7.04 -2.87
CA GLY A 219 -9.84 -7.08 -2.42
C GLY A 219 -10.26 -5.82 -1.69
N VAL A 220 -11.42 -5.84 -1.07
CA VAL A 220 -11.92 -4.72 -0.26
C VAL A 220 -11.39 -4.84 1.16
N ILE A 221 -11.01 -3.72 1.76
CA ILE A 221 -10.64 -3.68 3.18
C ILE A 221 -11.60 -2.77 3.95
N ILE A 222 -11.82 -3.09 5.22
CA ILE A 222 -12.55 -2.25 6.16
C ILE A 222 -11.54 -1.63 7.10
N ARG A 223 -11.41 -0.30 7.10
CA ARG A 223 -10.61 0.42 8.07
C ARG A 223 -11.50 0.99 9.15
N ILE A 224 -11.20 0.65 10.40
CA ILE A 224 -11.84 1.17 11.61
C ILE A 224 -10.87 2.17 12.20
N THR A 225 -11.29 3.43 12.44
CA THR A 225 -10.44 4.47 13.01
C THR A 225 -11.13 5.09 14.21
N ALA A 226 -10.48 5.03 15.38
CA ALA A 226 -10.96 5.63 16.62
C ALA A 226 -10.06 6.76 17.09
N LYS A 227 -10.67 7.83 17.61
CA LYS A 227 -10.02 8.94 18.30
C LYS A 227 -10.40 8.89 19.79
N ALA A 228 -9.41 8.88 20.69
CA ALA A 228 -9.65 8.80 22.12
C ALA A 228 -8.58 9.55 22.93
N ASP A 229 -8.78 9.72 24.21
CA ASP A 229 -7.82 10.41 25.09
C ASP A 229 -6.54 9.61 25.34
N ASN A 230 -6.60 8.29 25.17
CA ASN A 230 -5.46 7.39 25.28
C ASN A 230 -5.63 6.18 24.35
N LYS A 231 -4.53 5.45 24.16
CA LYS A 231 -4.45 4.30 23.25
C LYS A 231 -5.38 3.16 23.66
N GLU A 232 -5.45 2.85 24.95
CA GLU A 232 -6.28 1.76 25.48
C GLU A 232 -7.78 2.00 25.17
N GLN A 233 -8.23 3.22 25.35
CA GLN A 233 -9.61 3.60 25.02
C GLN A 233 -9.89 3.51 23.51
N ALA A 234 -8.95 3.95 22.67
CA ALA A 234 -9.08 3.84 21.21
C ALA A 234 -9.14 2.36 20.76
N GLU A 235 -8.24 1.53 21.29
CA GLU A 235 -8.21 0.09 21.01
C GLU A 235 -9.50 -0.61 21.44
N LYS A 236 -10.07 -0.25 22.60
CA LYS A 236 -11.36 -0.77 23.04
C LYS A 236 -12.49 -0.40 22.08
N MET A 237 -12.57 0.86 21.67
CA MET A 237 -13.59 1.32 20.73
C MET A 237 -13.49 0.59 19.38
N ILE A 238 -12.26 0.34 18.90
CA ILE A 238 -11.99 -0.43 17.69
C ILE A 238 -12.43 -1.88 17.87
N ALA A 239 -12.09 -2.51 18.99
CA ALA A 239 -12.47 -3.90 19.28
C ALA A 239 -14.00 -4.07 19.33
N ASP A 240 -14.72 -3.16 19.99
CA ASP A 240 -16.18 -3.20 20.06
C ASP A 240 -16.84 -3.06 18.67
N MET A 241 -16.27 -2.22 17.80
CA MET A 241 -16.72 -2.08 16.42
C MET A 241 -16.37 -3.32 15.57
N GLU A 242 -15.17 -3.87 15.73
CA GLU A 242 -14.74 -5.09 15.05
C GLU A 242 -15.68 -6.26 15.35
N VAL A 243 -16.10 -6.45 16.60
CA VAL A 243 -17.08 -7.48 16.97
C VAL A 243 -18.37 -7.34 16.17
N LYS A 244 -18.90 -6.12 16.06
CA LYS A 244 -20.13 -5.83 15.29
C LYS A 244 -19.96 -6.12 13.79
N ILE A 245 -18.79 -5.79 13.23
CA ILE A 245 -18.46 -6.07 11.83
C ILE A 245 -18.36 -7.59 11.61
N ARG A 246 -17.64 -8.32 12.50
CA ARG A 246 -17.48 -9.77 12.38
C ARG A 246 -18.80 -10.55 12.50
N GLN A 247 -19.76 -10.06 13.25
CA GLN A 247 -21.10 -10.66 13.32
C GLN A 247 -21.82 -10.64 11.95
N ARG A 248 -21.50 -9.70 11.05
CA ARG A 248 -22.14 -9.52 9.74
C ARG A 248 -21.34 -10.09 8.58
N VAL A 249 -20.03 -9.96 8.64
CA VAL A 249 -19.13 -10.27 7.50
C VAL A 249 -17.88 -11.02 7.93
N GLY A 250 -17.87 -11.63 9.11
CA GLY A 250 -16.70 -12.32 9.66
C GLY A 250 -16.18 -13.47 8.79
N GLU A 251 -17.06 -14.14 8.06
CA GLU A 251 -16.71 -15.23 7.12
C GLU A 251 -15.79 -14.73 5.98
N PHE A 252 -15.93 -13.46 5.57
CA PHE A 252 -15.13 -12.85 4.52
C PHE A 252 -13.81 -12.26 5.04
N ILE A 253 -13.63 -12.08 6.36
CA ILE A 253 -12.42 -11.48 6.94
C ILE A 253 -11.34 -12.57 7.09
N TYR A 254 -10.25 -12.40 6.33
CA TYR A 254 -9.15 -13.37 6.38
C TYR A 254 -7.95 -12.94 7.22
N ALA A 255 -7.74 -11.62 7.41
CA ALA A 255 -6.63 -11.08 8.18
C ALA A 255 -6.95 -9.72 8.78
N VAL A 256 -6.11 -9.29 9.72
CA VAL A 256 -6.06 -7.93 10.27
C VAL A 256 -4.71 -7.31 9.95
N ASP A 257 -4.68 -5.95 9.84
CA ASP A 257 -3.47 -5.13 9.74
C ASP A 257 -2.56 -5.48 8.58
N ASN A 258 -2.96 -5.16 7.38
CA ASN A 258 -2.12 -5.24 6.16
C ASN A 258 -1.33 -6.55 5.97
N ARG A 259 -1.73 -7.65 6.61
CA ARG A 259 -1.11 -8.95 6.35
C ARG A 259 -1.52 -9.46 4.98
N PRO A 260 -0.58 -9.69 4.07
CA PRO A 260 -0.88 -10.26 2.78
C PRO A 260 -1.38 -11.71 2.93
N ILE A 261 -2.21 -12.14 1.99
CA ILE A 261 -2.82 -13.48 2.04
C ILE A 261 -1.77 -14.59 1.96
N GLU A 262 -0.63 -14.32 1.33
CA GLU A 262 0.52 -15.23 1.28
C GLU A 262 1.02 -15.60 2.68
N GLU A 263 1.17 -14.62 3.56
CA GLU A 263 1.64 -14.86 4.94
C GLU A 263 0.61 -15.65 5.75
N VAL A 264 -0.67 -15.30 5.57
CA VAL A 264 -1.78 -16.03 6.25
C VAL A 264 -1.81 -17.48 5.80
N THR A 265 -1.72 -17.71 4.49
CA THR A 265 -1.74 -19.06 3.91
C THR A 265 -0.48 -19.86 4.31
N ALA A 266 0.70 -19.22 4.26
CA ALA A 266 1.96 -19.82 4.70
C ALA A 266 1.90 -20.25 6.17
N LYS A 267 1.32 -19.41 7.04
CA LYS A 267 1.11 -19.75 8.44
C LYS A 267 0.19 -20.97 8.59
N LEU A 268 -0.94 -20.99 7.90
CA LEU A 268 -1.88 -22.13 7.94
C LEU A 268 -1.24 -23.43 7.46
N LEU A 269 -0.45 -23.39 6.38
CA LEU A 269 0.28 -24.56 5.89
C LEU A 269 1.27 -25.09 6.94
N ARG A 270 2.08 -24.22 7.52
CA ARG A 270 3.04 -24.61 8.57
C ARG A 270 2.36 -25.14 9.83
N ASP A 271 1.34 -24.45 10.33
CA ASP A 271 0.63 -24.84 11.56
C ASP A 271 -0.04 -26.21 11.44
N ASN A 272 -0.42 -26.63 10.22
CA ASN A 272 -1.03 -27.92 9.94
C ASN A 272 -0.04 -28.92 9.33
N CYS A 273 1.26 -28.62 9.27
CA CYS A 273 2.30 -29.46 8.67
C CYS A 273 1.94 -29.93 7.24
N LEU A 274 1.34 -29.02 6.45
CA LEU A 274 0.89 -29.29 5.09
C LEU A 274 1.90 -28.75 4.08
N THR A 275 2.09 -29.53 3.02
CA THR A 275 2.89 -29.14 1.86
C THR A 275 2.01 -28.90 0.65
N VAL A 276 2.41 -27.98 -0.22
CA VAL A 276 1.67 -27.61 -1.43
C VAL A 276 2.58 -27.63 -2.65
N ALA A 277 2.01 -28.02 -3.80
CA ALA A 277 2.63 -27.90 -5.11
C ALA A 277 1.68 -27.19 -6.10
N CYS A 278 2.24 -26.46 -7.08
CA CYS A 278 1.46 -25.67 -8.02
C CYS A 278 1.67 -26.13 -9.46
N ALA A 279 0.56 -26.34 -10.18
CA ALA A 279 0.54 -26.55 -11.62
C ALA A 279 -0.04 -25.28 -12.28
N GLU A 280 0.80 -24.51 -12.96
CA GLU A 280 0.45 -23.20 -13.49
C GLU A 280 0.47 -23.19 -15.01
N SER A 281 -0.55 -22.60 -15.65
CA SER A 281 -0.58 -22.36 -17.07
C SER A 281 -0.55 -20.83 -17.34
N CYS A 282 -1.68 -20.15 -17.39
CA CYS A 282 -1.75 -18.72 -17.70
C CYS A 282 -1.05 -17.81 -16.68
N THR A 283 -0.88 -18.25 -15.46
CA THR A 283 -0.18 -17.49 -14.39
C THR A 283 1.35 -17.56 -14.51
N GLY A 284 1.88 -18.62 -15.14
CA GLY A 284 3.29 -18.70 -15.55
C GLY A 284 4.30 -18.60 -14.41
N GLY A 285 4.05 -19.28 -13.27
CA GLY A 285 4.91 -19.27 -12.09
C GLY A 285 4.62 -18.15 -11.08
N LEU A 286 3.63 -17.29 -11.35
CA LEU A 286 3.32 -16.16 -10.44
C LEU A 286 2.79 -16.63 -9.08
N LEU A 287 1.99 -17.71 -9.02
CA LEU A 287 1.51 -18.26 -7.75
C LEU A 287 2.67 -18.81 -6.92
N ALA A 288 3.55 -19.58 -7.53
CA ALA A 288 4.76 -20.09 -6.87
C ALA A 288 5.65 -18.94 -6.36
N SER A 289 5.84 -17.89 -7.17
CA SER A 289 6.58 -16.68 -6.79
C SER A 289 5.97 -16.01 -5.55
N ARG A 290 4.64 -15.86 -5.50
CA ARG A 290 3.93 -15.29 -4.34
C ARG A 290 4.10 -16.15 -3.09
N LEU A 291 3.92 -17.45 -3.18
CA LEU A 291 4.09 -18.37 -2.05
C LEU A 291 5.54 -18.43 -1.53
N THR A 292 6.52 -18.33 -2.44
CA THR A 292 7.95 -18.33 -2.08
C THR A 292 8.44 -16.96 -1.58
N SER A 293 7.69 -15.89 -1.73
CA SER A 293 8.06 -14.57 -1.20
C SER A 293 8.06 -14.50 0.34
N VAL A 294 7.39 -15.45 1.00
CA VAL A 294 7.33 -15.53 2.46
C VAL A 294 8.54 -16.30 3.00
N PRO A 295 9.33 -15.72 3.91
CA PRO A 295 10.47 -16.39 4.51
C PRO A 295 10.10 -17.73 5.16
N GLY A 296 10.93 -18.76 4.95
CA GLY A 296 10.67 -20.12 5.43
C GLY A 296 9.73 -20.93 4.54
N SER A 297 9.53 -20.53 3.29
CA SER A 297 8.66 -21.19 2.31
C SER A 297 9.07 -22.64 1.99
N SER A 298 10.34 -23.01 2.14
CA SER A 298 10.80 -24.39 1.97
C SER A 298 10.15 -25.41 2.90
N ALA A 299 9.56 -24.95 4.00
CA ALA A 299 8.84 -25.83 4.93
C ALA A 299 7.46 -26.28 4.39
N TYR A 300 6.89 -25.62 3.38
CA TYR A 300 5.55 -25.91 2.88
C TYR A 300 5.44 -25.97 1.35
N ILE A 301 6.34 -25.36 0.58
CA ILE A 301 6.35 -25.49 -0.88
C ILE A 301 7.27 -26.63 -1.28
N HIS A 302 6.70 -27.66 -1.90
CA HIS A 302 7.47 -28.76 -2.45
C HIS A 302 7.91 -28.52 -3.90
N GLY A 303 7.16 -27.71 -4.67
CA GLY A 303 7.54 -27.39 -6.03
C GLY A 303 6.42 -26.74 -6.85
N SER A 304 6.75 -26.34 -8.06
CA SER A 304 5.79 -25.86 -9.06
C SER A 304 6.23 -26.25 -10.46
N ILE A 305 5.26 -26.60 -11.32
CA ILE A 305 5.48 -26.89 -12.73
C ILE A 305 4.64 -25.90 -13.56
N VAL A 306 5.30 -25.13 -14.45
CA VAL A 306 4.62 -24.30 -15.44
C VAL A 306 4.31 -25.15 -16.65
N THR A 307 3.06 -25.62 -16.75
CA THR A 307 2.57 -26.47 -17.84
C THR A 307 1.86 -25.62 -18.89
N TYR A 308 2.66 -24.92 -19.70
CA TYR A 308 2.12 -23.90 -20.63
C TYR A 308 1.51 -24.51 -21.91
N SER A 309 2.08 -25.60 -22.43
CA SER A 309 1.54 -26.36 -23.57
C SER A 309 0.73 -27.57 -23.12
N ASN A 310 -0.09 -28.14 -24.02
CA ASN A 310 -0.87 -29.34 -23.74
C ASN A 310 0.04 -30.56 -23.49
N ASP A 311 1.09 -30.72 -24.32
CA ASP A 311 2.06 -31.81 -24.21
C ASP A 311 2.70 -31.86 -22.82
N ILE A 312 3.03 -30.67 -22.25
CA ILE A 312 3.61 -30.57 -20.90
C ILE A 312 2.58 -30.91 -19.84
N LYS A 313 1.29 -30.55 -20.02
CA LYS A 313 0.20 -30.97 -19.13
C LYS A 313 0.07 -32.48 -19.08
N THR A 314 0.05 -33.14 -20.24
CA THR A 314 -0.02 -34.61 -20.33
C THR A 314 1.24 -35.26 -19.75
N LYS A 315 2.42 -34.84 -20.20
CA LYS A 315 3.69 -35.48 -19.87
C LYS A 315 4.03 -35.42 -18.39
N PHE A 316 3.83 -34.27 -17.73
CA PHE A 316 4.26 -34.06 -16.34
C PHE A 316 3.15 -34.20 -15.30
N LEU A 317 1.90 -33.98 -15.70
CA LEU A 317 0.77 -34.01 -14.76
C LEU A 317 -0.21 -35.15 -15.05
N GLY A 318 -0.02 -35.87 -16.14
CA GLY A 318 -0.93 -36.94 -16.56
C GLY A 318 -2.33 -36.43 -16.94
N VAL A 319 -2.43 -35.21 -17.44
CA VAL A 319 -3.70 -34.69 -17.96
C VAL A 319 -4.08 -35.52 -19.20
N ASP A 320 -5.31 -36.00 -19.20
CA ASP A 320 -5.81 -36.87 -20.23
C ASP A 320 -5.94 -36.17 -21.59
N GLU A 321 -5.35 -36.75 -22.64
CA GLU A 321 -5.36 -36.20 -24.01
C GLU A 321 -6.78 -36.09 -24.56
N HIS A 322 -7.66 -37.03 -24.25
CA HIS A 322 -9.06 -37.00 -24.68
C HIS A 322 -9.79 -35.81 -24.03
N THR A 323 -9.52 -35.54 -22.74
CA THR A 323 -10.05 -34.36 -22.04
C THR A 323 -9.54 -33.07 -22.70
N LEU A 324 -8.26 -32.99 -23.03
CA LEU A 324 -7.70 -31.83 -23.75
C LEU A 324 -8.32 -31.63 -25.11
N ALA A 325 -8.57 -32.72 -25.86
CA ALA A 325 -9.16 -32.65 -27.18
C ALA A 325 -10.65 -32.25 -27.18
N THR A 326 -11.42 -32.72 -26.21
CA THR A 326 -12.89 -32.55 -26.17
C THR A 326 -13.31 -31.28 -25.38
N LYS A 327 -12.65 -30.98 -24.24
CA LYS A 327 -12.98 -29.86 -23.35
C LYS A 327 -12.06 -28.65 -23.57
N GLY A 328 -10.90 -28.89 -24.16
CA GLY A 328 -9.85 -27.90 -24.35
C GLY A 328 -9.06 -27.62 -23.07
N ALA A 329 -7.87 -27.05 -23.23
CA ALA A 329 -6.95 -26.78 -22.12
C ALA A 329 -7.53 -25.89 -21.00
N VAL A 330 -8.47 -25.01 -21.34
CA VAL A 330 -9.14 -24.11 -20.39
C VAL A 330 -10.51 -24.69 -20.06
N SER A 331 -10.55 -25.56 -19.07
CA SER A 331 -11.77 -26.23 -18.60
C SER A 331 -11.63 -26.66 -17.14
N GLN A 332 -12.77 -26.90 -16.52
CA GLN A 332 -12.85 -27.39 -15.14
C GLN A 332 -12.11 -28.71 -14.98
N GLU A 333 -12.31 -29.63 -15.91
CA GLU A 333 -11.73 -30.97 -15.87
C GLU A 333 -10.20 -30.91 -15.99
N VAL A 334 -9.67 -30.04 -16.84
CA VAL A 334 -8.21 -29.88 -16.97
C VAL A 334 -7.63 -29.23 -15.72
N ALA A 335 -8.26 -28.22 -15.14
CA ALA A 335 -7.80 -27.61 -13.88
C ALA A 335 -7.77 -28.64 -12.74
N GLN A 336 -8.80 -29.50 -12.63
CA GLN A 336 -8.85 -30.59 -11.67
C GLN A 336 -7.71 -31.57 -11.87
N GLN A 337 -7.54 -32.08 -13.10
CA GLN A 337 -6.48 -33.05 -13.43
C GLN A 337 -5.08 -32.44 -13.18
N MET A 338 -4.90 -31.14 -13.45
CA MET A 338 -3.65 -30.45 -13.13
C MET A 338 -3.36 -30.43 -11.62
N ALA A 339 -4.38 -30.14 -10.79
CA ALA A 339 -4.24 -30.10 -9.32
C ALA A 339 -3.97 -31.50 -8.73
N GLU A 340 -4.64 -32.52 -9.24
CA GLU A 340 -4.43 -33.89 -8.81
C GLU A 340 -3.09 -34.46 -9.33
N GLY A 341 -2.74 -34.10 -10.56
CA GLY A 341 -1.50 -34.54 -11.20
C GLY A 341 -0.25 -33.98 -10.53
N ILE A 342 -0.27 -32.71 -10.11
CA ILE A 342 0.89 -32.11 -9.42
C ILE A 342 1.15 -32.74 -8.06
N ILE A 343 0.12 -33.17 -7.34
CA ILE A 343 0.29 -33.93 -6.08
C ILE A 343 1.06 -35.22 -6.35
N LYS A 344 0.66 -35.95 -7.37
CA LYS A 344 1.32 -37.21 -7.74
C LYS A 344 2.76 -36.99 -8.21
N ALA A 345 2.98 -35.96 -9.02
CA ALA A 345 4.29 -35.66 -9.60
C ALA A 345 5.32 -35.19 -8.59
N ILE A 346 4.90 -34.43 -7.57
CA ILE A 346 5.81 -33.76 -6.61
C ILE A 346 5.76 -34.47 -5.22
N GLY A 347 4.67 -35.12 -4.87
CA GLY A 347 4.50 -35.76 -3.56
C GLY A 347 4.08 -34.79 -2.46
N SER A 348 3.26 -33.79 -2.77
CA SER A 348 2.73 -32.81 -1.80
C SER A 348 1.40 -33.25 -1.19
N ASN A 349 1.00 -32.63 -0.06
CA ASN A 349 -0.31 -32.88 0.55
C ASN A 349 -1.45 -32.20 -0.22
N LEU A 350 -1.18 -31.04 -0.79
CA LEU A 350 -2.11 -30.22 -1.53
C LEU A 350 -1.56 -29.87 -2.92
N GLY A 351 -2.44 -29.82 -3.92
CA GLY A 351 -2.11 -29.42 -5.28
C GLY A 351 -3.01 -28.29 -5.73
N ILE A 352 -2.43 -27.34 -6.47
CA ILE A 352 -3.14 -26.25 -7.09
C ILE A 352 -3.00 -26.35 -8.59
N GLY A 353 -4.13 -26.33 -9.33
CA GLY A 353 -4.17 -26.32 -10.79
C GLY A 353 -4.79 -25.02 -11.29
N ILE A 354 -4.09 -24.29 -12.16
CA ILE A 354 -4.60 -23.05 -12.76
C ILE A 354 -4.47 -23.12 -14.28
N THR A 355 -5.60 -23.00 -14.97
CA THR A 355 -5.64 -22.87 -16.43
C THR A 355 -6.62 -21.78 -16.87
N GLY A 356 -6.30 -20.99 -17.91
CA GLY A 356 -7.17 -19.90 -18.30
C GLY A 356 -6.65 -19.06 -19.46
N ILE A 357 -7.43 -18.06 -19.85
CA ILE A 357 -7.16 -17.11 -20.93
C ILE A 357 -6.86 -15.74 -20.33
N ALA A 358 -5.58 -15.43 -20.16
CA ALA A 358 -5.17 -14.16 -19.55
C ALA A 358 -5.25 -12.95 -20.52
N GLY A 359 -5.46 -13.20 -21.81
CA GLY A 359 -5.54 -12.16 -22.84
C GLY A 359 -4.17 -11.57 -23.27
N PRO A 360 -4.17 -10.56 -24.19
CA PRO A 360 -5.34 -9.97 -24.85
C PRO A 360 -5.98 -10.89 -25.92
N THR A 361 -5.28 -11.92 -26.37
CA THR A 361 -5.72 -12.93 -27.33
C THR A 361 -6.12 -14.25 -26.67
N GLY A 362 -6.60 -15.22 -27.43
CA GLY A 362 -6.92 -16.56 -26.95
C GLY A 362 -8.40 -16.79 -26.65
N ALA A 363 -9.26 -15.80 -26.83
CA ALA A 363 -10.72 -16.00 -26.77
C ALA A 363 -11.19 -16.90 -27.92
N THR A 364 -12.22 -17.69 -27.66
CA THR A 364 -12.94 -18.51 -28.65
C THR A 364 -14.42 -18.11 -28.66
N ALA A 365 -15.22 -18.74 -29.52
CA ALA A 365 -16.67 -18.48 -29.55
C ALA A 365 -17.37 -18.78 -28.21
N THR A 366 -16.79 -19.65 -27.37
CA THR A 366 -17.38 -20.10 -26.12
C THR A 366 -16.57 -19.72 -24.88
N LYS A 367 -15.35 -19.21 -25.03
CA LYS A 367 -14.44 -18.90 -23.90
C LYS A 367 -13.85 -17.51 -24.09
N GLN A 368 -14.20 -16.59 -23.21
CA GLN A 368 -13.76 -15.19 -23.28
C GLN A 368 -12.40 -14.96 -22.60
N VAL A 369 -11.75 -13.83 -22.90
CA VAL A 369 -10.59 -13.36 -22.15
C VAL A 369 -10.99 -13.12 -20.68
N GLY A 370 -10.12 -13.53 -19.76
CA GLY A 370 -10.36 -13.47 -18.34
C GLY A 370 -10.95 -14.73 -17.72
N LEU A 371 -11.39 -15.70 -18.53
CA LEU A 371 -11.84 -16.99 -18.04
C LEU A 371 -10.66 -17.79 -17.48
N VAL A 372 -10.74 -18.16 -16.19
CA VAL A 372 -9.73 -18.94 -15.48
C VAL A 372 -10.40 -19.97 -14.59
N TYR A 373 -10.02 -21.23 -14.75
CA TYR A 373 -10.37 -22.33 -13.84
C TYR A 373 -9.23 -22.51 -12.83
N ILE A 374 -9.60 -22.61 -11.56
CA ILE A 374 -8.68 -22.83 -10.43
C ILE A 374 -9.16 -24.03 -9.63
N ALA A 375 -8.29 -24.98 -9.42
CA ALA A 375 -8.56 -26.19 -8.63
C ALA A 375 -7.62 -26.28 -7.44
N ILE A 376 -8.15 -26.69 -6.29
CA ILE A 376 -7.40 -27.10 -5.10
C ILE A 376 -7.72 -28.55 -4.81
N SER A 377 -6.72 -29.39 -4.75
CA SER A 377 -6.85 -30.82 -4.49
C SER A 377 -6.11 -31.23 -3.21
N GLY A 378 -6.62 -32.23 -2.51
CA GLY A 378 -6.02 -32.81 -1.33
C GLY A 378 -6.84 -34.01 -0.80
N LYS A 379 -6.57 -34.49 0.42
CA LYS A 379 -7.27 -35.64 1.00
C LYS A 379 -8.78 -35.50 1.13
N ALA A 380 -9.28 -34.26 1.22
CA ALA A 380 -10.72 -33.97 1.31
C ALA A 380 -11.41 -33.85 -0.07
N GLY A 381 -10.73 -34.20 -1.15
CA GLY A 381 -11.21 -34.12 -2.51
C GLY A 381 -10.72 -32.88 -3.24
N THR A 382 -11.28 -32.61 -4.42
CA THR A 382 -10.91 -31.49 -5.28
C THR A 382 -12.05 -30.49 -5.37
N VAL A 383 -11.74 -29.22 -5.16
CA VAL A 383 -12.67 -28.08 -5.36
C VAL A 383 -12.19 -27.31 -6.58
N VAL A 384 -13.08 -27.03 -7.51
CA VAL A 384 -12.79 -26.23 -8.72
C VAL A 384 -13.71 -25.04 -8.78
N THR A 385 -13.17 -23.87 -9.19
CA THR A 385 -13.97 -22.68 -9.46
C THR A 385 -13.74 -22.19 -10.88
N GLU A 386 -14.82 -21.72 -11.50
CA GLU A 386 -14.79 -20.95 -12.73
C GLU A 386 -14.77 -19.44 -12.36
N ASN A 387 -13.85 -18.70 -12.95
CA ASN A 387 -13.71 -17.27 -12.66
C ASN A 387 -13.59 -16.49 -13.99
N ILE A 388 -14.19 -15.30 -14.02
CA ILE A 388 -14.06 -14.36 -15.12
C ILE A 388 -13.48 -13.07 -14.55
N PHE A 389 -12.19 -12.84 -14.81
CA PHE A 389 -11.48 -11.67 -14.32
C PHE A 389 -11.41 -10.58 -15.38
N SER A 390 -11.82 -9.37 -15.02
CA SER A 390 -11.66 -8.16 -15.84
C SER A 390 -10.28 -7.54 -15.67
N GLY A 391 -9.76 -6.89 -16.72
CA GLY A 391 -8.50 -6.17 -16.73
C GLY A 391 -7.56 -6.64 -17.83
N ASP A 392 -6.35 -6.08 -17.85
CA ASP A 392 -5.28 -6.49 -18.73
C ASP A 392 -4.68 -7.85 -18.33
N ARG A 393 -3.79 -8.38 -19.14
CA ARG A 393 -3.12 -9.67 -18.91
C ARG A 393 -2.43 -9.74 -17.53
N LYS A 394 -1.80 -8.65 -17.10
CA LYS A 394 -1.13 -8.58 -15.79
C LYS A 394 -2.14 -8.70 -14.65
N THR A 395 -3.22 -7.97 -14.76
CA THR A 395 -4.33 -7.95 -13.78
C THR A 395 -5.03 -9.30 -13.69
N VAL A 396 -5.35 -9.94 -14.84
CA VAL A 396 -5.98 -11.28 -14.85
C VAL A 396 -5.09 -12.31 -14.18
N ARG A 397 -3.79 -12.35 -14.51
CA ARG A 397 -2.83 -13.25 -13.84
C ARG A 397 -2.74 -13.02 -12.34
N TYR A 398 -2.68 -11.76 -11.92
CA TYR A 398 -2.63 -11.41 -10.49
C TYR A 398 -3.91 -11.86 -9.76
N LYS A 399 -5.09 -11.52 -10.29
CA LYS A 399 -6.38 -11.92 -9.71
C LYS A 399 -6.55 -13.43 -9.66
N ALA A 400 -6.07 -14.17 -10.65
CA ALA A 400 -6.09 -15.63 -10.65
C ALA A 400 -5.24 -16.21 -9.50
N THR A 401 -4.05 -15.68 -9.26
CA THR A 401 -3.22 -16.12 -8.12
C THR A 401 -3.79 -15.69 -6.78
N GLN A 402 -4.43 -14.51 -6.72
CA GLN A 402 -5.13 -14.04 -5.52
C GLN A 402 -6.25 -15.02 -5.16
N LYS A 403 -7.11 -15.35 -6.11
CA LYS A 403 -8.21 -16.31 -5.91
C LYS A 403 -7.72 -17.71 -5.55
N ALA A 404 -6.61 -18.15 -6.14
CA ALA A 404 -6.01 -19.44 -5.78
C ALA A 404 -5.54 -19.49 -4.31
N LEU A 405 -4.95 -18.40 -3.79
CA LEU A 405 -4.56 -18.30 -2.39
C LEU A 405 -5.78 -18.24 -1.44
N GLU A 406 -6.84 -17.54 -1.83
CA GLU A 406 -8.11 -17.50 -1.11
C GLU A 406 -8.73 -18.91 -1.01
N MET A 407 -8.80 -19.62 -2.14
CA MET A 407 -9.30 -20.99 -2.19
C MET A 407 -8.44 -21.96 -1.37
N LEU A 408 -7.11 -21.83 -1.45
CA LEU A 408 -6.19 -22.65 -0.66
C LEU A 408 -6.39 -22.42 0.84
N ARG A 409 -6.44 -21.15 1.26
CA ARG A 409 -6.75 -20.76 2.64
C ARG A 409 -8.08 -21.38 3.10
N GLN A 410 -9.14 -21.22 2.31
CA GLN A 410 -10.47 -21.73 2.64
C GLN A 410 -10.49 -23.25 2.72
N TYR A 411 -9.80 -23.92 1.79
CA TYR A 411 -9.67 -25.37 1.79
C TYR A 411 -9.00 -25.86 3.08
N ILE A 412 -7.90 -25.21 3.52
CA ILE A 412 -7.21 -25.57 4.75
C ILE A 412 -8.10 -25.33 5.96
N VAL A 413 -8.73 -24.17 6.06
CA VAL A 413 -9.60 -23.81 7.21
C VAL A 413 -10.78 -24.76 7.35
N ASN A 414 -11.36 -25.20 6.24
CA ASN A 414 -12.52 -26.09 6.27
C ASN A 414 -12.18 -27.53 6.60
N ASN A 415 -10.98 -28.01 6.19
CA ASN A 415 -10.67 -29.43 6.23
C ASN A 415 -9.57 -29.83 7.24
N PHE A 416 -8.82 -28.85 7.77
CA PHE A 416 -7.67 -29.09 8.65
C PHE A 416 -7.73 -28.24 9.93
N LYS A 417 -8.93 -27.89 10.43
CA LYS A 417 -9.04 -27.21 11.72
C LYS A 417 -8.33 -28.07 12.80
N ARG A 418 -7.36 -27.44 13.49
CA ARG A 418 -6.91 -28.02 14.77
C ARG A 418 -8.16 -28.31 15.64
N LYS A 419 -8.32 -29.54 16.10
CA LYS A 419 -9.10 -29.77 17.29
C LYS A 419 -8.29 -29.14 18.43
N ASP A 420 -8.76 -28.01 18.95
CA ASP A 420 -8.28 -27.47 20.20
C ASP A 420 -8.55 -28.49 21.33
#